data_21888071b1d761ec6dbe95f47429e23a
#
_entry.id   21888071b1d761ec6dbe95f47429e23a
#
_cell.length_a   1.000
_cell.length_b   1.000
_cell.length_c   1.000
_cell.angle_alpha   90.00
_cell.angle_beta   90.00
_cell.angle_gamma   90.00
#
_symmetry.space_group_name_H-M   'P 1'
#
loop_
_entity.id
_entity.type
_entity.pdbx_description
1 polymer ?
#
loop_
_entity_poly.entity_id
_entity_poly.type
_entity_poly.pdbx_seq_one_letter_code
_entity_poly.pdbx_strand_id
1 'polypeptide(L)'
;MNYYNEHAKDFIEGTINCDMSVQYEFFEKYLNNPETILDLGFGSGRDSLYFMNKGYTVYSLDPTEEFCKNGERIGLKNVYQLTAQEMQFENLFDGIWACASLLHVPSKELNGVFKKCYKSLKNDGIMYCSFKYGEFEGERNGREFTDLNEVSFNQHIENTGFKVLEYLITEDVRPDRNEKWLNVILKKD
;
A
#
# COMPACT_ATOMS: atom_id res chain seq x y z
N MET A 1 -3.01 0.86 16.44
CA MET A 1 -3.88 1.87 15.78
C MET A 1 -3.88 3.23 16.48
N ASN A 2 -3.59 3.33 17.77
CA ASN A 2 -3.59 4.61 18.48
C ASN A 2 -2.49 5.57 18.00
N TYR A 3 -1.31 5.04 17.67
CA TYR A 3 -0.14 5.83 17.26
C TYR A 3 -0.45 6.83 16.12
N TYR A 4 -1.06 6.36 15.02
CA TYR A 4 -1.33 7.22 13.86
C TYR A 4 -2.44 8.24 14.10
N ASN A 5 -3.42 7.95 14.96
CA ASN A 5 -4.41 8.97 15.36
C ASN A 5 -3.76 10.10 16.17
N GLU A 6 -2.83 9.75 17.07
CA GLU A 6 -2.13 10.73 17.91
C GLU A 6 -1.10 11.58 17.13
N HIS A 7 -0.51 11.02 16.07
CA HIS A 7 0.56 11.65 15.29
C HIS A 7 0.16 11.96 13.83
N ALA A 8 -1.15 11.98 13.53
CA ALA A 8 -1.66 12.12 12.17
C ALA A 8 -1.15 13.38 11.47
N LYS A 9 -1.15 14.52 12.17
CA LYS A 9 -0.70 15.80 11.61
C LYS A 9 0.77 15.74 11.18
N ASP A 10 1.65 15.32 12.08
CA ASP A 10 3.10 15.23 11.79
C ASP A 10 3.38 14.24 10.66
N PHE A 11 2.63 13.13 10.63
CA PHE A 11 2.74 12.13 9.55
C PHE A 11 2.33 12.73 8.20
N ILE A 12 1.20 13.44 8.14
CA ILE A 12 0.70 14.07 6.92
C ILE A 12 1.72 15.11 6.42
N GLU A 13 2.15 16.02 7.27
CA GLU A 13 3.12 17.07 6.94
C GLU A 13 4.46 16.46 6.44
N GLY A 14 4.90 15.38 7.07
CA GLY A 14 6.16 14.71 6.73
C GLY A 14 6.11 13.81 5.50
N THR A 15 4.92 13.52 4.93
CA THR A 15 4.80 12.56 3.83
C THR A 15 4.11 13.10 2.58
N ILE A 16 3.25 14.11 2.72
CA ILE A 16 2.42 14.60 1.61
C ILE A 16 3.22 15.11 0.40
N ASN A 17 4.42 15.61 0.62
CA ASN A 17 5.29 16.18 -0.42
C ASN A 17 6.46 15.25 -0.80
N CYS A 18 6.50 14.00 -0.34
CA CYS A 18 7.55 13.06 -0.73
C CYS A 18 7.43 12.73 -2.23
N ASP A 19 8.56 12.73 -2.92
CA ASP A 19 8.62 12.33 -4.32
C ASP A 19 8.57 10.80 -4.45
N MET A 20 7.51 10.32 -5.10
CA MET A 20 7.27 8.89 -5.35
C MET A 20 7.34 8.55 -6.84
N SER A 21 7.92 9.42 -7.66
CA SER A 21 7.96 9.27 -9.11
C SER A 21 8.49 7.91 -9.56
N VAL A 22 9.58 7.43 -8.95
CA VAL A 22 10.18 6.12 -9.26
C VAL A 22 9.21 4.98 -9.00
N GLN A 23 8.48 5.02 -7.85
CA GLN A 23 7.52 3.98 -7.49
C GLN A 23 6.26 4.05 -8.37
N TYR A 24 5.79 5.27 -8.70
CA TYR A 24 4.65 5.43 -9.62
C TYR A 24 5.00 4.88 -11.01
N GLU A 25 6.15 5.22 -11.59
CA GLU A 25 6.60 4.68 -12.87
C GLU A 25 6.74 3.16 -12.82
N PHE A 26 7.26 2.62 -11.71
CA PHE A 26 7.39 1.18 -11.49
C PHE A 26 6.04 0.45 -11.49
N PHE A 27 4.99 1.05 -10.93
CA PHE A 27 3.64 0.49 -10.93
C PHE A 27 2.92 0.69 -12.27
N GLU A 28 2.91 1.94 -12.77
CA GLU A 28 2.12 2.33 -13.94
C GLU A 28 2.55 1.60 -15.22
N LYS A 29 3.83 1.19 -15.34
CA LYS A 29 4.30 0.45 -16.53
C LYS A 29 3.62 -0.90 -16.74
N TYR A 30 3.00 -1.45 -15.70
CA TYR A 30 2.26 -2.71 -15.76
C TYR A 30 0.74 -2.55 -15.86
N LEU A 31 0.22 -1.33 -15.66
CA LEU A 31 -1.19 -1.05 -15.80
C LEU A 31 -1.57 -0.92 -17.28
N ASN A 32 -2.66 -1.57 -17.65
CA ASN A 32 -3.19 -1.50 -19.02
C ASN A 32 -4.56 -0.81 -19.02
N ASN A 33 -4.59 0.48 -19.35
CA ASN A 33 -5.78 1.32 -19.34
C ASN A 33 -6.62 1.19 -18.05
N PRO A 34 -6.05 1.42 -16.89
CA PRO A 34 -6.77 1.26 -15.63
C PRO A 34 -7.84 2.34 -15.49
N GLU A 35 -8.96 1.94 -14.89
CA GLU A 35 -10.06 2.87 -14.54
C GLU A 35 -10.14 3.06 -13.03
N THR A 36 -9.86 2.00 -12.27
CA THR A 36 -10.12 1.95 -10.83
C THR A 36 -8.90 1.47 -10.04
N ILE A 37 -8.44 2.28 -9.10
CA ILE A 37 -7.29 1.99 -8.23
C ILE A 37 -7.75 1.94 -6.76
N LEU A 38 -7.29 0.96 -6.01
CA LEU A 38 -7.34 0.95 -4.56
C LEU A 38 -6.01 1.47 -4.00
N ASP A 39 -6.06 2.54 -3.22
CA ASP A 39 -4.95 3.00 -2.37
C ASP A 39 -5.15 2.40 -0.97
N LEU A 40 -4.40 1.36 -0.68
CA LEU A 40 -4.52 0.54 0.52
C LEU A 40 -3.55 1.02 1.60
N GLY A 41 -4.06 1.70 2.62
CA GLY A 41 -3.28 2.43 3.62
C GLY A 41 -2.87 3.81 3.11
N PHE A 42 -3.85 4.60 2.66
CA PHE A 42 -3.61 5.87 1.94
C PHE A 42 -2.94 6.97 2.78
N GLY A 43 -2.96 6.87 4.11
CA GLY A 43 -2.26 7.77 5.03
C GLY A 43 -2.54 9.26 4.79
N SER A 44 -1.55 10.01 4.30
CA SER A 44 -1.68 11.46 4.02
C SER A 44 -2.60 11.80 2.85
N GLY A 45 -2.93 10.84 1.99
CA GLY A 45 -3.69 11.05 0.77
C GLY A 45 -2.84 11.46 -0.45
N ARG A 46 -1.52 11.51 -0.32
CA ARG A 46 -0.58 11.85 -1.39
C ARG A 46 -0.82 11.01 -2.65
N ASP A 47 -0.84 9.69 -2.48
CA ASP A 47 -0.91 8.74 -3.59
C ASP A 47 -2.32 8.71 -4.18
N SER A 48 -3.35 8.77 -3.34
CA SER A 48 -4.74 8.92 -3.78
C SER A 48 -4.94 10.16 -4.66
N LEU A 49 -4.39 11.32 -4.26
CA LEU A 49 -4.47 12.55 -5.06
C LEU A 49 -3.70 12.42 -6.37
N TYR A 50 -2.53 11.78 -6.36
CA TYR A 50 -1.76 11.53 -7.57
C TYR A 50 -2.59 10.73 -8.59
N PHE A 51 -3.17 9.60 -8.19
CA PHE A 51 -3.98 8.77 -9.07
C PHE A 51 -5.28 9.46 -9.51
N MET A 52 -5.94 10.22 -8.63
CA MET A 52 -7.09 11.03 -9.02
C MET A 52 -6.75 12.08 -10.08
N ASN A 53 -5.61 12.74 -9.97
CA ASN A 53 -5.15 13.74 -10.94
C ASN A 53 -4.77 13.11 -12.29
N LYS A 54 -4.45 11.82 -12.32
CA LYS A 54 -4.28 11.03 -13.55
C LYS A 54 -5.60 10.63 -14.20
N GLY A 55 -6.73 10.86 -13.53
CA GLY A 55 -8.07 10.56 -14.04
C GLY A 55 -8.64 9.23 -13.60
N TYR A 56 -7.97 8.52 -12.67
CA TYR A 56 -8.47 7.24 -12.15
C TYR A 56 -9.59 7.44 -11.12
N THR A 57 -10.51 6.50 -11.04
CA THR A 57 -11.41 6.36 -9.91
C THR A 57 -10.66 5.71 -8.76
N VAL A 58 -10.43 6.48 -7.68
CA VAL A 58 -9.65 6.01 -6.54
C VAL A 58 -10.55 5.66 -5.37
N TYR A 59 -10.28 4.51 -4.78
CA TYR A 59 -10.79 4.05 -3.49
C TYR A 59 -9.66 4.12 -2.49
N SER A 60 -9.85 4.86 -1.40
CA SER A 60 -8.83 5.12 -0.38
C SER A 60 -9.22 4.43 0.92
N LEU A 61 -8.42 3.50 1.38
CA LEU A 61 -8.71 2.69 2.57
C LEU A 61 -7.60 2.87 3.60
N ASP A 62 -7.97 3.24 4.84
CA ASP A 62 -7.06 3.35 5.98
C ASP A 62 -7.82 3.12 7.28
N PRO A 63 -7.27 2.42 8.28
CA PRO A 63 -7.93 2.22 9.57
C PRO A 63 -7.91 3.47 10.47
N THR A 64 -7.10 4.48 10.16
CA THR A 64 -6.88 5.66 11.00
C THR A 64 -7.96 6.69 10.76
N GLU A 65 -8.77 6.99 11.77
CA GLU A 65 -9.88 7.94 11.68
C GLU A 65 -9.43 9.33 11.21
N GLU A 66 -8.31 9.84 11.74
CA GLU A 66 -7.80 11.16 11.39
C GLU A 66 -7.32 11.24 9.93
N PHE A 67 -6.79 10.15 9.35
CA PHE A 67 -6.47 10.09 7.93
C PHE A 67 -7.73 10.10 7.08
N CYS A 68 -8.77 9.37 7.47
CA CYS A 68 -10.06 9.37 6.77
C CYS A 68 -10.69 10.75 6.75
N LYS A 69 -10.75 11.44 7.89
CA LYS A 69 -11.20 12.84 7.98
C LYS A 69 -10.39 13.79 7.08
N ASN A 70 -9.06 13.61 7.07
CA ASN A 70 -8.19 14.38 6.18
C ASN A 70 -8.46 14.08 4.71
N GLY A 71 -8.62 12.79 4.36
CA GLY A 71 -8.94 12.35 3.00
C GLY A 71 -10.22 13.03 2.46
N GLU A 72 -11.30 13.02 3.24
CA GLU A 72 -12.54 13.71 2.89
C GLU A 72 -12.32 15.22 2.71
N ARG A 73 -11.58 15.86 3.64
CA ARG A 73 -11.27 17.31 3.58
C ARG A 73 -10.48 17.71 2.34
N ILE A 74 -9.57 16.88 1.86
CA ILE A 74 -8.78 17.15 0.65
C ILE A 74 -9.48 16.71 -0.64
N GLY A 75 -10.71 16.18 -0.54
CA GLY A 75 -11.58 15.90 -1.68
C GLY A 75 -11.54 14.46 -2.21
N LEU A 76 -11.00 13.50 -1.45
CA LEU A 76 -11.13 12.08 -1.78
C LEU A 76 -12.60 11.66 -1.69
N LYS A 77 -13.09 10.90 -2.70
CA LYS A 77 -14.53 10.61 -2.82
C LYS A 77 -14.94 9.27 -2.21
N ASN A 78 -14.09 8.27 -2.32
CA ASN A 78 -14.36 6.90 -1.85
C ASN A 78 -13.41 6.57 -0.70
N VAL A 79 -13.68 7.12 0.48
CA VAL A 79 -12.87 6.90 1.69
C VAL A 79 -13.51 5.84 2.55
N TYR A 80 -12.71 4.85 2.97
CA TYR A 80 -13.15 3.72 3.80
C TYR A 80 -12.27 3.61 5.03
N GLN A 81 -12.87 3.71 6.22
CA GLN A 81 -12.18 3.47 7.47
C GLN A 81 -12.22 1.96 7.80
N LEU A 82 -11.28 1.22 7.23
CA LEU A 82 -11.13 -0.22 7.39
C LEU A 82 -9.67 -0.62 7.48
N THR A 83 -9.38 -1.74 8.12
CA THR A 83 -8.10 -2.42 8.00
C THR A 83 -8.03 -3.25 6.71
N ALA A 84 -6.83 -3.60 6.26
CA ALA A 84 -6.64 -4.51 5.14
C ALA A 84 -7.30 -5.89 5.39
N GLN A 85 -7.33 -6.33 6.66
CA GLN A 85 -7.97 -7.58 7.09
C GLN A 85 -9.49 -7.55 6.96
N GLU A 86 -10.13 -6.38 7.07
CA GLU A 86 -11.60 -6.22 6.98
C GLU A 86 -12.09 -6.03 5.55
N MET A 87 -11.19 -5.76 4.61
CA MET A 87 -11.53 -5.54 3.19
C MET A 87 -12.32 -6.71 2.59
N GLN A 88 -13.41 -6.39 1.86
CA GLN A 88 -14.32 -7.38 1.24
C GLN A 88 -14.69 -7.03 -0.21
N PHE A 89 -13.81 -6.35 -0.94
CA PHE A 89 -14.03 -6.07 -2.36
C PHE A 89 -13.83 -7.32 -3.21
N GLU A 90 -14.53 -7.39 -4.34
CA GLU A 90 -14.44 -8.49 -5.31
C GLU A 90 -14.42 -7.94 -6.74
N ASN A 91 -13.40 -8.32 -7.52
CA ASN A 91 -13.33 -8.05 -8.96
C ASN A 91 -13.57 -6.56 -9.33
N LEU A 92 -13.06 -5.64 -8.52
CA LEU A 92 -13.38 -4.22 -8.64
C LEU A 92 -12.21 -3.39 -9.18
N PHE A 93 -10.98 -3.72 -8.82
CA PHE A 93 -9.83 -2.86 -9.07
C PHE A 93 -8.97 -3.36 -10.24
N ASP A 94 -8.54 -2.44 -11.08
CA ASP A 94 -7.51 -2.68 -12.10
C ASP A 94 -6.12 -2.67 -11.46
N GLY A 95 -5.96 -1.87 -10.41
CA GLY A 95 -4.73 -1.79 -9.64
C GLY A 95 -4.95 -1.65 -8.15
N ILE A 96 -4.01 -2.19 -7.35
CA ILE A 96 -3.89 -1.95 -5.91
C ILE A 96 -2.53 -1.32 -5.65
N TRP A 97 -2.54 -0.20 -4.96
CA TRP A 97 -1.37 0.50 -4.47
C TRP A 97 -1.31 0.35 -2.95
N ALA A 98 -0.28 -0.32 -2.41
CA ALA A 98 -0.08 -0.57 -0.99
C ALA A 98 1.32 -0.09 -0.57
N CYS A 99 1.54 1.23 -0.64
CA CYS A 99 2.83 1.84 -0.35
C CYS A 99 3.06 1.98 1.16
N ALA A 100 4.07 1.29 1.69
CA ALA A 100 4.46 1.36 3.10
C ALA A 100 3.29 1.18 4.08
N SER A 101 2.33 0.32 3.75
CA SER A 101 1.12 0.08 4.54
C SER A 101 1.05 -1.35 5.11
N LEU A 102 1.20 -2.37 4.28
CA LEU A 102 1.09 -3.77 4.69
C LEU A 102 2.20 -4.23 5.63
N LEU A 103 3.30 -3.50 5.74
CA LEU A 103 4.35 -3.75 6.73
C LEU A 103 3.87 -3.63 8.19
N HIS A 104 2.67 -3.07 8.43
CA HIS A 104 2.04 -3.00 9.74
C HIS A 104 1.07 -4.15 10.01
N VAL A 105 0.92 -5.07 9.08
CA VAL A 105 0.14 -6.30 9.25
C VAL A 105 1.07 -7.37 9.84
N PRO A 106 0.67 -8.04 10.94
CA PRO A 106 1.44 -9.15 11.48
C PRO A 106 1.73 -10.22 10.42
N SER A 107 2.94 -10.76 10.40
CA SER A 107 3.41 -11.74 9.41
C SER A 107 2.43 -12.90 9.21
N LYS A 108 1.89 -13.45 10.30
CA LYS A 108 0.89 -14.55 10.27
C LYS A 108 -0.42 -14.22 9.54
N GLU A 109 -0.73 -12.92 9.34
CA GLU A 109 -1.97 -12.45 8.71
C GLU A 109 -1.76 -12.02 7.24
N LEU A 110 -0.51 -11.75 6.84
CA LEU A 110 -0.18 -11.23 5.50
C LEU A 110 -0.71 -12.12 4.37
N ASN A 111 -0.58 -13.46 4.48
CA ASN A 111 -1.12 -14.37 3.45
C ASN A 111 -2.63 -14.21 3.26
N GLY A 112 -3.37 -14.04 4.36
CA GLY A 112 -4.81 -13.78 4.32
C GLY A 112 -5.15 -12.45 3.66
N VAL A 113 -4.36 -11.40 3.93
CA VAL A 113 -4.52 -10.08 3.31
C VAL A 113 -4.22 -10.16 1.81
N PHE A 114 -3.13 -10.81 1.38
CA PHE A 114 -2.84 -11.00 -0.03
C PHE A 114 -3.96 -11.76 -0.78
N LYS A 115 -4.58 -12.77 -0.17
CA LYS A 115 -5.76 -13.44 -0.76
C LYS A 115 -6.93 -12.49 -0.96
N LYS A 116 -7.16 -11.56 -0.03
CA LYS A 116 -8.19 -10.53 -0.17
C LYS A 116 -7.85 -9.52 -1.27
N CYS A 117 -6.59 -9.08 -1.36
CA CYS A 117 -6.12 -8.24 -2.47
C CYS A 117 -6.31 -8.95 -3.82
N TYR A 118 -5.93 -10.22 -3.92
CA TYR A 118 -6.14 -11.03 -5.13
C TYR A 118 -7.62 -11.08 -5.54
N LYS A 119 -8.52 -11.32 -4.57
CA LYS A 119 -9.96 -11.40 -4.81
C LYS A 119 -10.54 -10.06 -5.28
N SER A 120 -10.03 -8.95 -4.76
CA SER A 120 -10.52 -7.61 -5.09
C SER A 120 -10.05 -7.08 -6.43
N LEU A 121 -8.95 -7.61 -6.98
CA LEU A 121 -8.48 -7.28 -8.32
C LEU A 121 -9.35 -7.92 -9.40
N LYS A 122 -9.52 -7.22 -10.53
CA LYS A 122 -10.00 -7.79 -11.80
C LYS A 122 -8.95 -8.78 -12.36
N ASN A 123 -9.35 -9.58 -13.36
CA ASN A 123 -8.38 -10.41 -14.09
C ASN A 123 -7.32 -9.53 -14.74
N ASP A 124 -6.07 -10.00 -14.78
CA ASP A 124 -4.90 -9.24 -15.21
C ASP A 124 -4.57 -8.00 -14.34
N GLY A 125 -5.28 -7.80 -13.24
CA GLY A 125 -5.05 -6.70 -12.31
C GLY A 125 -3.67 -6.75 -11.65
N ILE A 126 -3.13 -5.58 -11.35
CA ILE A 126 -1.76 -5.38 -10.85
C ILE A 126 -1.80 -4.88 -9.40
N MET A 127 -0.93 -5.43 -8.56
CA MET A 127 -0.72 -4.89 -7.22
C MET A 127 0.74 -4.45 -7.05
N TYR A 128 0.91 -3.24 -6.55
CA TYR A 128 2.16 -2.77 -5.98
C TYR A 128 2.09 -2.85 -4.45
N CYS A 129 3.15 -3.31 -3.82
CA CYS A 129 3.31 -3.19 -2.37
C CYS A 129 4.77 -2.94 -2.01
N SER A 130 4.99 -2.28 -0.86
CA SER A 130 6.34 -2.06 -0.35
C SER A 130 6.46 -2.36 1.15
N PHE A 131 7.63 -2.90 1.49
CA PHE A 131 8.04 -3.26 2.86
C PHE A 131 9.43 -2.69 3.13
N LYS A 132 9.75 -2.44 4.40
CA LYS A 132 11.15 -2.22 4.76
C LYS A 132 11.95 -3.47 4.43
N TYR A 133 13.11 -3.28 3.81
CA TYR A 133 13.98 -4.38 3.43
C TYR A 133 14.70 -4.98 4.65
N GLY A 134 14.43 -6.22 4.97
CA GLY A 134 15.02 -6.91 6.13
C GLY A 134 14.27 -8.16 6.54
N GLU A 135 14.45 -8.55 7.81
CA GLU A 135 13.85 -9.77 8.38
C GLU A 135 13.27 -9.52 9.79
N PHE A 136 13.12 -8.25 10.17
CA PHE A 136 12.61 -7.90 11.48
C PHE A 136 11.10 -8.06 11.54
N GLU A 137 10.59 -8.69 12.60
CA GLU A 137 9.17 -8.70 12.94
C GLU A 137 9.02 -8.28 14.41
N GLY A 138 8.11 -7.35 14.69
CA GLY A 138 7.79 -6.87 16.02
C GLY A 138 7.53 -5.38 16.12
N GLU A 139 7.52 -4.87 17.35
CA GLU A 139 7.21 -3.47 17.62
C GLU A 139 8.45 -2.57 17.51
N ARG A 140 8.29 -1.43 16.82
CA ARG A 140 9.23 -0.29 16.81
C ARG A 140 8.45 1.01 17.03
N ASN A 141 8.78 1.73 18.11
CA ASN A 141 8.19 3.04 18.40
C ASN A 141 6.64 3.03 18.42
N GLY A 142 6.04 2.03 19.07
CA GLY A 142 4.58 1.91 19.21
C GLY A 142 3.86 1.40 17.96
N ARG A 143 4.57 0.85 16.98
CA ARG A 143 4.00 0.28 15.75
C ARG A 143 4.55 -1.10 15.47
N GLU A 144 3.69 -1.99 15.04
CA GLU A 144 4.11 -3.28 14.49
C GLU A 144 4.80 -3.10 13.14
N PHE A 145 5.85 -3.89 12.90
CA PHE A 145 6.56 -3.97 11.63
C PHE A 145 6.84 -5.41 11.25
N THR A 146 6.61 -5.71 9.99
CA THR A 146 7.04 -6.93 9.31
C THR A 146 7.93 -6.49 8.16
N ASP A 147 9.25 -6.56 8.35
CA ASP A 147 10.22 -6.25 7.30
C ASP A 147 10.42 -7.51 6.46
N LEU A 148 10.56 -7.37 5.14
CA LEU A 148 10.67 -8.50 4.23
C LEU A 148 11.86 -8.32 3.26
N ASN A 149 12.45 -9.44 2.88
CA ASN A 149 13.29 -9.60 1.70
C ASN A 149 12.55 -10.45 0.65
N GLU A 150 13.14 -10.67 -0.52
CA GLU A 150 12.51 -11.41 -1.62
C GLU A 150 12.13 -12.84 -1.22
N VAL A 151 12.94 -13.48 -0.38
CA VAL A 151 12.71 -14.87 0.06
C VAL A 151 11.51 -14.94 0.99
N SER A 152 11.51 -14.13 2.05
CA SER A 152 10.40 -14.09 3.03
C SER A 152 9.11 -13.56 2.39
N PHE A 153 9.19 -12.58 1.46
CA PHE A 153 8.04 -12.10 0.71
C PHE A 153 7.36 -13.23 -0.06
N ASN A 154 8.14 -14.05 -0.80
CA ASN A 154 7.59 -15.16 -1.57
C ASN A 154 6.82 -16.17 -0.70
N GLN A 155 7.25 -16.41 0.55
CA GLN A 155 6.54 -17.28 1.49
C GLN A 155 5.13 -16.73 1.81
N HIS A 156 4.99 -15.41 1.93
CA HIS A 156 3.69 -14.78 2.23
C HIS A 156 2.70 -14.79 1.07
N ILE A 157 3.16 -14.86 -0.17
CA ILE A 157 2.28 -14.93 -1.34
C ILE A 157 2.00 -16.37 -1.82
N GLU A 158 2.60 -17.38 -1.21
CA GLU A 158 2.32 -18.78 -1.54
C GLU A 158 0.83 -19.09 -1.44
N ASN A 159 0.29 -19.81 -2.44
CA ASN A 159 -1.12 -20.21 -2.50
C ASN A 159 -2.12 -19.03 -2.45
N THR A 160 -1.71 -17.82 -2.83
CA THR A 160 -2.60 -16.65 -2.97
C THR A 160 -3.16 -16.50 -4.39
N GLY A 161 -2.50 -17.09 -5.38
CA GLY A 161 -2.78 -16.93 -6.80
C GLY A 161 -1.93 -15.84 -7.47
N PHE A 162 -1.29 -14.96 -6.72
CA PHE A 162 -0.42 -13.94 -7.28
C PHE A 162 0.85 -14.50 -7.92
N LYS A 163 1.27 -13.84 -8.99
CA LYS A 163 2.57 -14.03 -9.63
C LYS A 163 3.40 -12.75 -9.44
N VAL A 164 4.63 -12.89 -8.95
CA VAL A 164 5.58 -11.78 -8.92
C VAL A 164 6.05 -11.47 -10.34
N LEU A 165 5.93 -10.22 -10.74
CA LEU A 165 6.48 -9.73 -12.01
C LEU A 165 7.86 -9.13 -11.83
N GLU A 166 8.08 -8.32 -10.79
CA GLU A 166 9.35 -7.63 -10.59
C GLU A 166 9.55 -7.21 -9.14
N TYR A 167 10.82 -7.17 -8.73
CA TYR A 167 11.30 -6.57 -7.49
C TYR A 167 12.14 -5.34 -7.80
N LEU A 168 12.02 -4.29 -6.98
CA LEU A 168 12.85 -3.11 -7.02
C LEU A 168 13.28 -2.73 -5.60
N ILE A 169 14.58 -2.61 -5.36
CA ILE A 169 15.10 -2.13 -4.09
C ILE A 169 15.41 -0.63 -4.23
N THR A 170 14.83 0.17 -3.32
CA THR A 170 15.07 1.63 -3.28
C THR A 170 15.57 2.06 -1.91
N GLU A 171 16.21 3.22 -1.85
CA GLU A 171 16.46 3.92 -0.59
C GLU A 171 15.17 4.65 -0.13
N ASP A 172 15.11 5.07 1.15
CA ASP A 172 13.99 5.88 1.64
C ASP A 172 13.98 7.23 0.92
N VAL A 173 12.81 7.69 0.50
CA VAL A 173 12.64 8.97 -0.20
C VAL A 173 12.87 10.19 0.72
N ARG A 174 12.89 9.98 2.02
CA ARG A 174 13.18 11.03 3.02
C ARG A 174 14.68 11.12 3.28
N PRO A 175 15.28 12.32 3.14
CA PRO A 175 16.73 12.48 3.16
C PRO A 175 17.40 12.21 4.52
N ASP A 176 16.61 12.19 5.60
CA ASP A 176 17.05 11.94 6.97
C ASP A 176 16.99 10.43 7.36
N ARG A 177 16.71 9.56 6.39
CA ARG A 177 16.55 8.11 6.60
C ARG A 177 17.47 7.31 5.69
N ASN A 178 17.97 6.21 6.21
CA ASN A 178 18.89 5.30 5.51
C ASN A 178 18.30 3.89 5.34
N GLU A 179 16.97 3.76 5.46
CA GLU A 179 16.33 2.46 5.26
C GLU A 179 16.21 2.13 3.77
N LYS A 180 16.30 0.85 3.47
CA LYS A 180 15.98 0.31 2.15
C LYS A 180 14.55 -0.23 2.12
N TRP A 181 13.97 -0.20 0.94
CA TRP A 181 12.62 -0.64 0.68
C TRP A 181 12.58 -1.73 -0.38
N LEU A 182 11.90 -2.82 -0.08
CA LEU A 182 11.49 -3.84 -1.04
C LEU A 182 10.20 -3.35 -1.68
N ASN A 183 10.23 -3.08 -2.98
CA ASN A 183 9.06 -2.77 -3.79
C ASN A 183 8.76 -3.96 -4.68
N VAL A 184 7.50 -4.36 -4.76
CA VAL A 184 7.10 -5.57 -5.49
C VAL A 184 5.90 -5.29 -6.37
N ILE A 185 5.96 -5.78 -7.60
CA ILE A 185 4.81 -5.85 -8.51
C ILE A 185 4.30 -7.28 -8.57
N LEU A 186 3.02 -7.42 -8.28
CA LEU A 186 2.27 -8.67 -8.37
C LEU A 186 1.21 -8.57 -9.47
N LYS A 187 0.94 -9.68 -10.12
CA LYS A 187 -0.14 -9.82 -11.10
C LYS A 187 -1.13 -10.89 -10.65
N LYS A 188 -2.41 -10.61 -10.86
CA LYS A 188 -3.49 -11.60 -10.85
C LYS A 188 -3.61 -12.21 -12.23
N ASP A 189 -3.43 -13.53 -12.34
CA ASP A 189 -3.68 -14.28 -13.57
C ASP A 189 -5.18 -14.54 -13.78
#